data_7580004116339c7794a67eb51caa0197
#
_entry.id   7580004116339c7794a67eb51caa0197
#
_cell.length_a   1.000
_cell.length_b   1.000
_cell.length_c   1.000
_cell.angle_alpha   90.00
_cell.angle_beta   90.00
_cell.angle_gamma   90.00
#
_symmetry.space_group_name_H-M   'P 1'
#
loop_
_entity.id
_entity.type
_entity.pdbx_description
1 polymer ?
#
loop_
_entity_poly.entity_id
_entity_poly.type
_entity_poly.pdbx_seq_one_letter_code
_entity_poly.pdbx_strand_id
1 'polypeptide(L)'
;MKHSFTVIASFILLVLSVAYFVASAAGTVTVRAESHVKRGLFNGGSEEETAEGLTLEREGYLMIPLPENVAEKDVSINNDPFENRIFIHIKGADEDFYRTNFFSGDMTGIEDVRYGYADGVSTVELITGDVRVPVIEYTPGSFFVKVVPPRDIYERIIVVDSGHGVNDPGSVVYGIEERSITTAVAGRLCTLLQDGKTMVCLSAPDETVKSEKERSDMINSLEPDLLISIHTGADPDTRVTNGVEIASSSDQADKAEELSALISSACDQKNLGSSVRSFPGLTEYLKVPYLRIKLGIITNRYEAEKMNSEDYQEKVSRTIAAFINGTGSFAAGSAISAGGGF
;
A
#
# COMPACT_ATOMS: atom_id res chain seq x y z
N MET A 1 30.96 21.87 14.96
CA MET A 1 29.61 22.45 14.90
C MET A 1 28.93 22.50 13.49
N LYS A 2 29.67 22.39 12.39
CA LYS A 2 29.07 22.39 11.02
C LYS A 2 28.53 21.03 10.56
N HIS A 3 29.02 19.91 11.10
CA HIS A 3 28.54 18.56 10.71
C HIS A 3 27.22 18.14 11.36
N SER A 4 26.89 18.67 12.55
CA SER A 4 25.63 18.35 13.22
C SER A 4 24.41 18.97 12.53
N PHE A 5 24.56 20.13 11.87
CA PHE A 5 23.46 20.78 11.17
C PHE A 5 23.08 20.06 9.88
N THR A 6 24.02 19.46 9.18
CA THR A 6 23.78 18.73 7.92
C THR A 6 23.07 17.41 8.17
N VAL A 7 23.40 16.71 9.26
CA VAL A 7 22.73 15.45 9.64
C VAL A 7 21.31 15.70 10.11
N ILE A 8 21.07 16.76 10.88
CA ILE A 8 19.72 17.14 11.32
C ILE A 8 18.86 17.59 10.14
N ALA A 9 19.40 18.36 9.19
CA ALA A 9 18.69 18.77 8.00
C ALA A 9 18.34 17.57 7.08
N SER A 10 19.23 16.60 6.95
CA SER A 10 18.96 15.36 6.19
C SER A 10 17.94 14.47 6.88
N PHE A 11 17.96 14.41 8.22
CA PHE A 11 16.97 13.65 8.99
C PHE A 11 15.57 14.32 8.93
N ILE A 12 15.52 15.65 8.99
CA ILE A 12 14.25 16.40 8.82
C ILE A 12 13.74 16.26 7.40
N LEU A 13 14.58 16.26 6.36
CA LEU A 13 14.17 16.02 4.98
C LEU A 13 13.69 14.58 4.75
N LEU A 14 14.32 13.58 5.40
CA LEU A 14 13.86 12.19 5.34
C LEU A 14 12.54 12.00 6.09
N VAL A 15 12.41 12.59 7.28
CA VAL A 15 11.14 12.56 8.04
C VAL A 15 10.04 13.34 7.32
N LEU A 16 10.35 14.46 6.66
CA LEU A 16 9.40 15.20 5.84
C LEU A 16 9.07 14.46 4.55
N SER A 17 9.99 13.69 3.94
CA SER A 17 9.68 12.86 2.77
C SER A 17 8.85 11.63 3.14
N VAL A 18 9.11 11.00 4.28
CA VAL A 18 8.29 9.91 4.82
C VAL A 18 6.94 10.46 5.33
N ALA A 19 6.92 11.63 5.98
CA ALA A 19 5.69 12.30 6.36
C ALA A 19 4.91 12.82 5.14
N TYR A 20 5.59 13.22 4.06
CA TYR A 20 4.93 13.58 2.79
C TYR A 20 4.39 12.34 2.08
N PHE A 21 5.06 11.21 2.15
CA PHE A 21 4.57 9.92 1.62
C PHE A 21 3.42 9.36 2.48
N VAL A 22 3.47 9.53 3.81
CA VAL A 22 2.40 9.16 4.74
C VAL A 22 1.28 10.20 4.74
N ALA A 23 1.58 11.50 4.60
CA ALA A 23 0.57 12.56 4.52
C ALA A 23 -0.10 12.63 3.14
N SER A 24 0.55 12.17 2.05
CA SER A 24 -0.14 11.99 0.77
C SER A 24 -1.08 10.77 0.78
N ALA A 25 -0.85 9.81 1.70
CA ALA A 25 -1.80 8.74 1.97
C ALA A 25 -2.89 9.12 2.99
N ALA A 26 -2.70 10.19 3.77
CA ALA A 26 -3.55 10.55 4.91
C ALA A 26 -4.11 11.97 4.85
N GLY A 27 -3.79 12.75 3.85
CA GLY A 27 -4.20 14.15 3.75
C GLY A 27 -5.31 14.40 2.73
N THR A 28 -6.48 13.79 2.87
CA THR A 28 -7.67 14.31 2.21
C THR A 28 -8.08 15.61 2.90
N VAL A 29 -7.49 16.72 2.53
CA VAL A 29 -8.17 17.99 2.66
C VAL A 29 -9.31 17.94 1.65
N THR A 30 -10.49 17.55 2.13
CA THR A 30 -11.73 17.62 1.35
C THR A 30 -12.03 19.09 1.15
N VAL A 31 -11.43 19.71 0.17
CA VAL A 31 -11.97 20.96 -0.37
C VAL A 31 -13.23 20.54 -1.11
N ARG A 32 -14.36 20.66 -0.48
CA ARG A 32 -15.66 20.66 -1.15
C ARG A 32 -15.71 21.88 -2.09
N ALA A 33 -15.06 21.77 -3.22
CA ALA A 33 -15.53 22.45 -4.39
C ALA A 33 -16.82 21.70 -4.79
N GLU A 34 -17.93 22.38 -4.83
CA GLU A 34 -19.16 21.82 -5.39
C GLU A 34 -18.86 21.45 -6.84
N SER A 35 -18.40 20.23 -7.04
CA SER A 35 -18.16 19.68 -8.37
C SER A 35 -19.53 19.38 -8.96
N HIS A 36 -20.02 20.29 -9.77
CA HIS A 36 -21.07 19.97 -10.71
C HIS A 36 -20.47 19.07 -11.81
N VAL A 37 -20.15 17.85 -11.49
CA VAL A 37 -20.06 16.79 -12.48
C VAL A 37 -21.49 16.62 -12.98
N LYS A 38 -21.81 17.24 -14.10
CA LYS A 38 -23.08 16.99 -14.77
C LYS A 38 -23.09 15.55 -15.24
N ARG A 39 -23.79 14.69 -14.52
CA ARG A 39 -24.13 13.30 -14.86
C ARG A 39 -24.84 13.16 -16.22
N GLY A 40 -24.85 14.20 -17.04
CA GLY A 40 -25.66 14.35 -18.23
C GLY A 40 -24.94 14.31 -19.57
N LEU A 41 -23.64 14.02 -19.63
CA LEU A 41 -22.89 14.06 -20.89
C LEU A 41 -22.68 12.69 -21.56
N PHE A 42 -23.22 11.62 -21.01
CA PHE A 42 -23.17 10.29 -21.63
C PHE A 42 -24.50 9.87 -22.26
N ASN A 43 -25.26 10.80 -22.84
CA ASN A 43 -26.37 10.41 -23.74
C ASN A 43 -25.81 10.35 -25.14
N GLY A 44 -25.67 9.13 -25.65
CA GLY A 44 -25.49 8.88 -27.06
C GLY A 44 -26.69 9.44 -27.86
N GLY A 45 -26.49 10.58 -28.44
CA GLY A 45 -27.43 11.24 -29.37
C GLY A 45 -26.59 11.93 -30.43
N SER A 46 -26.69 11.39 -31.63
CA SER A 46 -26.16 11.95 -32.86
C SER A 46 -26.58 13.40 -33.06
N GLU A 47 -25.63 14.30 -33.15
CA GLU A 47 -25.71 15.47 -34.03
C GLU A 47 -24.30 15.97 -34.35
N GLU A 48 -23.99 16.03 -35.61
CA GLU A 48 -22.76 16.58 -36.18
C GLU A 48 -22.64 18.05 -35.82
N GLU A 49 -21.64 18.40 -35.02
CA GLU A 49 -21.02 19.73 -35.07
C GLU A 49 -19.52 19.57 -35.30
N THR A 50 -19.14 19.98 -36.50
CA THR A 50 -17.74 20.08 -36.94
C THR A 50 -17.01 21.13 -36.12
N ALA A 51 -16.26 20.67 -35.11
CA ALA A 51 -15.13 21.40 -34.57
C ALA A 51 -13.87 20.58 -34.87
N GLU A 52 -12.92 21.15 -35.59
CA GLU A 52 -11.59 20.58 -35.80
C GLU A 52 -10.86 20.43 -34.47
N GLY A 53 -11.09 19.33 -33.79
CA GLY A 53 -10.35 18.83 -32.66
C GLY A 53 -10.47 17.33 -32.71
N LEU A 54 -9.44 16.64 -33.19
CA LEU A 54 -9.35 15.19 -33.16
C LEU A 54 -9.49 14.74 -31.70
N THR A 55 -10.70 14.37 -31.30
CA THR A 55 -10.93 13.61 -30.07
C THR A 55 -10.35 12.22 -30.34
N LEU A 56 -9.15 11.98 -29.86
CA LEU A 56 -8.53 10.66 -29.90
C LEU A 56 -9.24 9.78 -28.86
N GLU A 57 -10.42 9.28 -29.19
CA GLU A 57 -11.06 8.25 -28.37
C GLU A 57 -10.24 6.97 -28.52
N ARG A 58 -9.79 6.41 -27.39
CA ARG A 58 -9.18 5.09 -27.30
C ARG A 58 -10.17 4.15 -26.65
N GLU A 59 -10.45 3.06 -27.33
CA GLU A 59 -11.37 2.04 -26.84
C GLU A 59 -10.93 1.54 -25.45
N GLY A 60 -11.85 1.59 -24.49
CA GLY A 60 -11.62 1.16 -23.11
C GLY A 60 -10.87 2.15 -22.21
N TYR A 61 -10.63 3.38 -22.66
CA TYR A 61 -9.94 4.41 -21.85
C TYR A 61 -10.82 5.63 -21.57
N LEU A 62 -10.71 6.13 -20.36
CA LEU A 62 -11.12 7.48 -20.00
C LEU A 62 -9.99 8.45 -20.39
N MET A 63 -10.31 9.47 -21.17
CA MET A 63 -9.39 10.54 -21.51
C MET A 63 -9.53 11.69 -20.52
N ILE A 64 -8.40 12.12 -19.98
CA ILE A 64 -8.24 13.29 -19.13
C ILE A 64 -7.44 14.32 -19.96
N PRO A 65 -8.03 15.45 -20.35
CA PRO A 65 -7.32 16.47 -21.10
C PRO A 65 -6.23 17.11 -20.22
N LEU A 66 -5.11 17.47 -20.84
CA LEU A 66 -3.99 18.15 -20.18
C LEU A 66 -3.71 19.48 -20.84
N PRO A 67 -3.36 20.54 -20.08
CA PRO A 67 -2.85 21.79 -20.64
C PRO A 67 -1.59 21.54 -21.47
N GLU A 68 -1.34 22.38 -22.50
CA GLU A 68 -0.17 22.25 -23.39
C GLU A 68 1.19 22.29 -22.67
N ASN A 69 1.24 22.96 -21.53
CA ASN A 69 2.45 23.08 -20.70
C ASN A 69 2.67 21.89 -19.75
N VAL A 70 1.75 20.93 -19.68
CA VAL A 70 1.85 19.75 -18.81
C VAL A 70 2.48 18.58 -19.57
N ALA A 71 3.58 18.07 -19.06
CA ALA A 71 4.27 16.89 -19.58
C ALA A 71 4.00 15.67 -18.68
N GLU A 72 4.33 14.46 -19.17
CA GLU A 72 4.16 13.21 -18.41
C GLU A 72 4.76 13.26 -17.00
N LYS A 73 5.93 13.87 -16.84
CA LYS A 73 6.61 14.04 -15.54
C LYS A 73 5.85 14.89 -14.53
N ASP A 74 4.88 15.69 -15.00
CA ASP A 74 4.05 16.58 -14.16
C ASP A 74 2.76 15.88 -13.71
N VAL A 75 2.55 14.63 -14.16
CA VAL A 75 1.45 13.75 -13.75
C VAL A 75 1.99 12.67 -12.84
N SER A 76 1.38 12.49 -11.69
CA SER A 76 1.68 11.40 -10.77
C SER A 76 0.41 10.68 -10.34
N ILE A 77 0.51 9.37 -10.08
CA ILE A 77 -0.63 8.54 -9.73
C ILE A 77 -0.39 7.92 -8.36
N ASN A 78 -1.41 7.96 -7.53
CA ASN A 78 -1.49 7.19 -6.30
C ASN A 78 -2.71 6.27 -6.38
N ASN A 79 -2.48 4.97 -6.27
CA ASN A 79 -3.54 3.96 -6.21
C ASN A 79 -3.72 3.52 -4.76
N ASP A 80 -4.92 3.72 -4.22
CA ASP A 80 -5.33 3.21 -2.91
C ASP A 80 -6.30 2.03 -3.10
N PRO A 81 -5.79 0.80 -3.13
CA PRO A 81 -6.61 -0.38 -3.34
C PRO A 81 -7.50 -0.71 -2.13
N PHE A 82 -7.23 -0.15 -0.95
CA PHE A 82 -8.03 -0.37 0.24
C PHE A 82 -9.27 0.51 0.31
N GLU A 83 -9.25 1.66 -0.38
CA GLU A 83 -10.39 2.56 -0.51
C GLU A 83 -11.05 2.49 -1.89
N ASN A 84 -10.54 1.64 -2.79
CA ASN A 84 -10.98 1.57 -4.20
C ASN A 84 -10.89 2.93 -4.89
N ARG A 85 -9.76 3.64 -4.69
CA ARG A 85 -9.55 4.99 -5.21
C ARG A 85 -8.23 5.12 -5.94
N ILE A 86 -8.26 5.83 -7.04
CA ILE A 86 -7.07 6.16 -7.82
C ILE A 86 -7.02 7.68 -7.94
N PHE A 87 -5.93 8.27 -7.45
CA PHE A 87 -5.70 9.71 -7.50
C PHE A 87 -4.68 10.02 -8.58
N ILE A 88 -5.03 10.90 -9.50
CA ILE A 88 -4.17 11.40 -10.56
C ILE A 88 -3.90 12.87 -10.25
N HIS A 89 -2.67 13.17 -9.87
CA HIS A 89 -2.22 14.52 -9.52
C HIS A 89 -1.53 15.14 -10.73
N ILE A 90 -1.99 16.32 -11.15
CA ILE A 90 -1.56 17.02 -12.35
C ILE A 90 -1.04 18.40 -11.94
N LYS A 91 0.27 18.61 -12.04
CA LYS A 91 0.89 19.92 -11.82
C LYS A 91 0.79 20.77 -13.08
N GLY A 92 0.45 22.04 -12.93
CA GLY A 92 0.39 22.98 -14.05
C GLY A 92 -0.97 23.07 -14.75
N ALA A 93 -1.96 22.27 -14.36
CA ALA A 93 -3.36 22.53 -14.65
C ALA A 93 -3.91 23.46 -13.56
N ASP A 94 -4.52 24.58 -13.95
CA ASP A 94 -5.11 25.51 -12.99
C ASP A 94 -6.54 25.09 -12.59
N GLU A 95 -7.08 25.79 -11.60
CA GLU A 95 -8.40 25.50 -11.04
C GLU A 95 -9.53 25.54 -12.10
N ASP A 96 -9.39 26.42 -13.10
CA ASP A 96 -10.44 26.65 -14.08
C ASP A 96 -10.32 25.73 -15.31
N PHE A 97 -9.18 25.06 -15.50
CA PHE A 97 -8.93 24.25 -16.69
C PHE A 97 -10.03 23.20 -16.91
N TYR A 98 -10.39 22.44 -15.88
CA TYR A 98 -11.40 21.37 -15.99
C TYR A 98 -12.85 21.87 -15.93
N ARG A 99 -13.08 23.18 -15.84
CA ARG A 99 -14.42 23.76 -16.02
C ARG A 99 -14.83 23.80 -17.49
N THR A 100 -13.85 23.82 -18.38
CA THR A 100 -14.07 23.92 -19.84
C THR A 100 -13.51 22.72 -20.61
N ASN A 101 -12.62 21.94 -20.01
CA ASN A 101 -12.01 20.75 -20.60
C ASN A 101 -12.54 19.51 -19.89
N PHE A 102 -13.47 18.80 -20.54
CA PHE A 102 -14.20 17.70 -19.93
C PHE A 102 -13.47 16.37 -20.13
N PHE A 103 -13.64 15.45 -19.17
CA PHE A 103 -13.24 14.07 -19.32
C PHE A 103 -14.19 13.39 -20.33
N SER A 104 -13.66 12.49 -21.16
CA SER A 104 -14.44 11.75 -22.15
C SER A 104 -13.92 10.32 -22.32
N GLY A 105 -14.73 9.42 -22.85
CA GLY A 105 -14.35 8.04 -23.14
C GLY A 105 -15.03 7.00 -22.28
N ASP A 106 -14.37 5.87 -22.08
CA ASP A 106 -14.91 4.69 -21.40
C ASP A 106 -14.74 4.78 -19.88
N MET A 107 -15.82 4.51 -19.15
CA MET A 107 -15.87 4.50 -17.67
C MET A 107 -15.98 3.08 -17.10
N THR A 108 -15.70 2.04 -17.90
CA THR A 108 -15.80 0.64 -17.43
C THR A 108 -14.89 0.42 -16.21
N GLY A 109 -15.51 -0.02 -15.10
CA GLY A 109 -14.82 -0.21 -13.81
C GLY A 109 -14.64 1.06 -12.97
N ILE A 110 -15.07 2.23 -13.47
CA ILE A 110 -15.08 3.50 -12.74
C ILE A 110 -16.54 3.86 -12.41
N GLU A 111 -16.86 3.99 -11.13
CA GLU A 111 -18.20 4.34 -10.65
C GLU A 111 -18.43 5.84 -10.58
N ASP A 112 -17.38 6.59 -10.20
CA ASP A 112 -17.45 8.05 -10.06
C ASP A 112 -16.10 8.69 -10.36
N VAL A 113 -16.14 9.93 -10.84
CA VAL A 113 -14.95 10.75 -11.08
C VAL A 113 -15.12 12.07 -10.36
N ARG A 114 -14.18 12.41 -9.51
CA ARG A 114 -14.16 13.68 -8.77
C ARG A 114 -12.94 14.49 -9.17
N TYR A 115 -13.08 15.78 -9.06
CA TYR A 115 -11.99 16.72 -9.35
C TYR A 115 -11.82 17.69 -8.18
N GLY A 116 -10.58 17.99 -7.88
CA GLY A 116 -10.21 18.98 -6.88
C GLY A 116 -8.95 19.74 -7.28
N TYR A 117 -8.76 20.93 -6.68
CA TYR A 117 -7.56 21.73 -6.87
C TYR A 117 -7.08 22.26 -5.53
N ALA A 118 -5.81 22.05 -5.23
CA ALA A 118 -5.16 22.57 -4.04
C ALA A 118 -3.66 22.76 -4.29
N ASP A 119 -3.08 23.83 -3.75
CA ASP A 119 -1.63 24.11 -3.75
C ASP A 119 -0.96 24.03 -5.13
N GLY A 120 -1.67 24.44 -6.21
CA GLY A 120 -1.14 24.41 -7.57
C GLY A 120 -1.19 23.03 -8.24
N VAL A 121 -1.90 22.08 -7.66
CA VAL A 121 -2.07 20.72 -8.17
C VAL A 121 -3.55 20.44 -8.40
N SER A 122 -3.91 20.04 -9.61
CA SER A 122 -5.21 19.48 -9.92
C SER A 122 -5.19 17.98 -9.59
N THR A 123 -6.22 17.49 -8.93
CA THR A 123 -6.37 16.08 -8.59
C THR A 123 -7.66 15.53 -9.20
N VAL A 124 -7.53 14.50 -10.03
CA VAL A 124 -8.66 13.71 -10.50
C VAL A 124 -8.69 12.42 -9.67
N GLU A 125 -9.81 12.19 -9.00
CA GLU A 125 -10.06 10.99 -8.19
C GLU A 125 -11.01 10.08 -8.96
N LEU A 126 -10.56 8.87 -9.26
CA LEU A 126 -11.39 7.80 -9.82
C LEU A 126 -11.82 6.89 -8.68
N ILE A 127 -13.12 6.67 -8.53
CA ILE A 127 -13.70 5.75 -7.56
C ILE A 127 -14.13 4.50 -8.30
N THR A 128 -13.67 3.34 -7.83
CA THR A 128 -13.97 2.03 -8.44
C THR A 128 -14.85 1.22 -7.50
N GLY A 129 -15.71 0.34 -8.06
CA GLY A 129 -16.62 -0.49 -7.27
C GLY A 129 -15.94 -1.67 -6.57
N ASP A 130 -14.76 -2.02 -7.03
CA ASP A 130 -13.89 -3.07 -6.51
C ASP A 130 -12.42 -2.66 -6.69
N VAL A 131 -11.51 -3.51 -6.24
CA VAL A 131 -10.07 -3.24 -6.35
C VAL A 131 -9.63 -3.23 -7.81
N ARG A 132 -9.13 -2.09 -8.26
CA ARG A 132 -8.61 -1.88 -9.61
C ARG A 132 -7.22 -1.28 -9.59
N VAL A 133 -6.51 -1.47 -10.70
CA VAL A 133 -5.22 -0.82 -10.96
C VAL A 133 -5.28 -0.05 -12.26
N PRO A 134 -4.66 1.15 -12.34
CA PRO A 134 -4.67 1.96 -13.54
C PRO A 134 -3.67 1.44 -14.57
N VAL A 135 -4.09 1.36 -15.82
CA VAL A 135 -3.24 1.26 -17.00
C VAL A 135 -3.29 2.62 -17.69
N ILE A 136 -2.13 3.20 -17.93
CA ILE A 136 -2.00 4.58 -18.36
C ILE A 136 -1.26 4.72 -19.68
N GLU A 137 -1.67 5.69 -20.46
CA GLU A 137 -0.96 6.14 -21.65
C GLU A 137 -0.96 7.67 -21.68
N TYR A 138 0.18 8.24 -22.01
CA TYR A 138 0.35 9.68 -22.16
C TYR A 138 0.51 10.06 -23.62
N THR A 139 -0.14 11.15 -24.02
CA THR A 139 0.13 11.87 -25.26
C THR A 139 0.14 13.37 -24.97
N PRO A 140 0.87 14.21 -25.74
CA PRO A 140 0.79 15.64 -25.56
C PRO A 140 -0.66 16.13 -25.61
N GLY A 141 -1.08 16.83 -24.55
CA GLY A 141 -2.44 17.35 -24.40
C GLY A 141 -3.49 16.35 -23.87
N SER A 142 -3.14 15.07 -23.63
CA SER A 142 -4.08 14.10 -23.11
C SER A 142 -3.42 12.99 -22.30
N PHE A 143 -4.09 12.57 -21.25
CA PHE A 143 -3.75 11.43 -20.41
C PHE A 143 -4.89 10.42 -20.48
N PHE A 144 -4.57 9.19 -20.81
CA PHE A 144 -5.54 8.12 -20.94
C PHE A 144 -5.37 7.13 -19.80
N VAL A 145 -6.48 6.79 -19.15
CA VAL A 145 -6.50 5.83 -18.06
C VAL A 145 -7.61 4.82 -18.26
N LYS A 146 -7.30 3.55 -18.12
CA LYS A 146 -8.29 2.52 -17.91
C LYS A 146 -7.98 1.76 -16.64
N VAL A 147 -9.00 1.22 -15.98
CA VAL A 147 -8.85 0.49 -14.73
C VAL A 147 -9.15 -0.98 -14.96
N VAL A 148 -8.26 -1.85 -14.48
CA VAL A 148 -8.35 -3.30 -14.70
C VAL A 148 -8.21 -4.05 -13.37
N PRO A 149 -8.69 -5.30 -13.26
CA PRO A 149 -8.39 -6.15 -12.12
C PRO A 149 -6.87 -6.29 -11.91
N PRO A 150 -6.37 -6.28 -10.66
CA PRO A 150 -4.94 -6.43 -10.41
C PRO A 150 -4.32 -7.68 -11.06
N ARG A 151 -5.06 -8.78 -11.12
CA ARG A 151 -4.61 -10.06 -11.70
C ARG A 151 -4.40 -10.02 -13.23
N ASP A 152 -4.92 -9.00 -13.91
CA ASP A 152 -4.65 -8.80 -15.35
C ASP A 152 -3.25 -8.23 -15.60
N ILE A 153 -2.62 -7.65 -14.56
CA ILE A 153 -1.32 -7.00 -14.64
C ILE A 153 -0.26 -7.73 -13.81
N TYR A 154 -0.62 -8.19 -12.61
CA TYR A 154 0.33 -8.74 -11.65
C TYR A 154 0.19 -10.25 -11.49
N GLU A 155 1.33 -10.93 -11.52
CA GLU A 155 1.42 -12.37 -11.25
C GLU A 155 1.20 -12.69 -9.76
N ARG A 156 1.57 -11.74 -8.87
CA ARG A 156 1.45 -11.87 -7.41
C ARG A 156 0.86 -10.61 -6.80
N ILE A 157 0.13 -10.80 -5.70
CA ILE A 157 -0.34 -9.72 -4.83
C ILE A 157 0.14 -10.00 -3.42
N ILE A 158 0.93 -9.10 -2.85
CA ILE A 158 1.44 -9.19 -1.48
C ILE A 158 0.97 -7.98 -0.69
N VAL A 159 0.39 -8.23 0.46
CA VAL A 159 0.10 -7.18 1.44
C VAL A 159 1.15 -7.24 2.53
N VAL A 160 1.78 -6.10 2.79
CA VAL A 160 2.66 -5.90 3.95
C VAL A 160 1.90 -5.07 4.97
N ASP A 161 1.70 -5.62 6.16
CA ASP A 161 0.99 -4.97 7.24
C ASP A 161 2.00 -4.49 8.29
N SER A 162 2.00 -3.20 8.57
CA SER A 162 2.75 -2.63 9.67
C SER A 162 1.89 -2.73 10.94
N GLY A 163 2.34 -3.49 11.92
CA GLY A 163 1.65 -3.57 13.21
C GLY A 163 1.51 -2.20 13.86
N HIS A 164 0.33 -1.94 14.43
CA HIS A 164 -0.06 -0.65 15.02
C HIS A 164 -0.25 0.48 13.99
N GLY A 165 -0.66 1.67 14.43
CA GLY A 165 -1.07 2.75 13.53
C GLY A 165 -0.77 4.14 14.06
N VAL A 166 -1.21 5.16 13.31
CA VAL A 166 -0.96 6.57 13.65
C VAL A 166 -1.42 6.90 15.08
N ASN A 167 -2.54 6.35 15.51
CA ASN A 167 -3.11 6.57 16.85
C ASN A 167 -2.81 5.43 17.85
N ASP A 168 -2.06 4.42 17.43
CA ASP A 168 -1.65 3.29 18.27
C ASP A 168 -0.14 3.09 18.16
N PRO A 169 0.66 3.57 19.12
CA PRO A 169 2.11 3.39 19.08
C PRO A 169 2.55 1.94 19.33
N GLY A 170 1.64 1.06 19.72
CA GLY A 170 1.97 -0.27 20.24
C GLY A 170 2.70 -0.20 21.56
N SER A 171 3.59 -1.12 21.81
CA SER A 171 4.46 -1.12 22.99
C SER A 171 5.42 0.07 22.94
N VAL A 172 5.46 0.87 24.01
CA VAL A 172 6.41 1.99 24.16
C VAL A 172 7.33 1.69 25.32
N VAL A 173 8.59 1.38 25.03
CA VAL A 173 9.57 0.96 26.02
C VAL A 173 10.90 1.65 25.75
N TYR A 174 11.54 2.19 26.79
CA TYR A 174 12.82 2.92 26.68
C TYR A 174 12.78 4.13 25.71
N GLY A 175 11.59 4.71 25.47
CA GLY A 175 11.40 5.77 24.48
C GLY A 175 11.35 5.30 23.03
N ILE A 176 11.29 3.98 22.80
CA ILE A 176 11.16 3.34 21.49
C ILE A 176 9.72 2.86 21.33
N GLU A 177 9.07 3.23 20.25
CA GLU A 177 7.71 2.79 19.90
C GLU A 177 7.77 1.59 18.94
N GLU A 178 6.97 0.57 19.18
CA GLU A 178 6.83 -0.59 18.29
C GLU A 178 6.48 -0.15 16.87
N ARG A 179 5.50 0.76 16.72
CA ARG A 179 5.08 1.32 15.43
C ARG A 179 6.25 1.86 14.61
N SER A 180 7.20 2.57 15.23
CA SER A 180 8.34 3.14 14.51
C SER A 180 9.22 2.07 13.87
N ILE A 181 9.41 0.95 14.57
CA ILE A 181 10.16 -0.20 14.07
C ILE A 181 9.39 -0.91 12.95
N THR A 182 8.12 -1.21 13.20
CA THR A 182 7.28 -1.99 12.25
C THR A 182 7.07 -1.23 10.94
N THR A 183 6.81 0.08 11.02
CA THR A 183 6.65 0.94 9.83
C THR A 183 7.93 1.05 9.01
N ALA A 184 9.08 1.21 9.67
CA ALA A 184 10.36 1.28 8.98
C ALA A 184 10.70 -0.03 8.24
N VAL A 185 10.48 -1.18 8.87
CA VAL A 185 10.68 -2.51 8.25
C VAL A 185 9.69 -2.74 7.13
N ALA A 186 8.39 -2.46 7.34
CA ALA A 186 7.35 -2.65 6.34
C ALA A 186 7.58 -1.79 5.09
N GLY A 187 7.94 -0.51 5.24
CA GLY A 187 8.22 0.38 4.12
C GLY A 187 9.43 -0.08 3.29
N ARG A 188 10.52 -0.52 3.94
CA ARG A 188 11.68 -1.11 3.25
C ARG A 188 11.30 -2.40 2.52
N LEU A 189 10.51 -3.26 3.16
CA LEU A 189 10.05 -4.51 2.58
C LEU A 189 9.19 -4.27 1.34
N CYS A 190 8.26 -3.32 1.39
CA CYS A 190 7.46 -2.94 0.21
C CYS A 190 8.34 -2.55 -0.97
N THR A 191 9.39 -1.74 -0.74
CA THR A 191 10.33 -1.34 -1.80
C THR A 191 11.10 -2.54 -2.36
N LEU A 192 11.55 -3.46 -1.51
CA LEU A 192 12.36 -4.62 -1.91
C LEU A 192 11.54 -5.72 -2.62
N LEU A 193 10.23 -5.76 -2.42
CA LEU A 193 9.33 -6.72 -3.07
C LEU A 193 8.83 -6.26 -4.45
N GLN A 194 9.01 -4.99 -4.79
CA GLN A 194 8.63 -4.46 -6.11
C GLN A 194 9.56 -5.00 -7.19
N ASP A 195 9.04 -5.85 -8.07
CA ASP A 195 9.76 -6.47 -9.19
C ASP A 195 9.08 -6.22 -10.56
N GLY A 196 8.06 -5.37 -10.60
CA GLY A 196 7.24 -5.08 -11.78
C GLY A 196 6.17 -6.14 -12.09
N LYS A 197 6.20 -7.29 -11.42
CA LYS A 197 5.23 -8.40 -11.58
C LYS A 197 4.42 -8.64 -10.32
N THR A 198 4.83 -8.08 -9.22
CA THR A 198 4.18 -8.18 -7.91
C THR A 198 3.52 -6.86 -7.55
N MET A 199 2.21 -6.90 -7.31
CA MET A 199 1.51 -5.81 -6.64
C MET A 199 1.83 -5.87 -5.15
N VAL A 200 2.44 -4.83 -4.61
CA VAL A 200 2.76 -4.72 -3.18
C VAL A 200 1.92 -3.61 -2.57
N CYS A 201 1.08 -3.96 -1.61
CA CYS A 201 0.23 -3.02 -0.89
C CYS A 201 0.69 -2.92 0.56
N LEU A 202 0.88 -1.69 1.04
CA LEU A 202 1.13 -1.44 2.46
C LEU A 202 -0.20 -1.20 3.17
N SER A 203 -0.59 -2.14 4.04
CA SER A 203 -1.67 -1.92 4.98
C SER A 203 -1.14 -1.06 6.11
N ALA A 204 -1.15 0.26 5.90
CA ALA A 204 -0.92 1.21 6.98
C ALA A 204 -2.25 1.42 7.71
N PRO A 205 -2.27 1.39 9.03
CA PRO A 205 -3.43 1.88 9.77
C PRO A 205 -3.56 3.37 9.49
N ASP A 206 -4.58 3.70 8.70
CA ASP A 206 -4.93 5.07 8.37
C ASP A 206 -5.37 5.85 9.62
N GLU A 207 -5.38 7.18 9.53
CA GLU A 207 -5.93 8.08 10.59
C GLU A 207 -7.41 7.79 10.89
N THR A 208 -8.13 7.18 9.96
CA THR A 208 -9.47 6.65 10.19
C THR A 208 -9.38 5.38 11.03
N VAL A 209 -9.92 5.41 12.23
CA VAL A 209 -9.98 4.27 13.15
C VAL A 209 -10.83 3.17 12.53
N LYS A 210 -10.21 2.29 11.73
CA LYS A 210 -10.85 1.07 11.24
C LYS A 210 -10.68 -0.02 12.28
N SER A 211 -11.75 -0.75 12.53
CA SER A 211 -11.68 -1.96 13.35
C SER A 211 -10.78 -3.00 12.67
N GLU A 212 -10.20 -3.89 13.45
CA GLU A 212 -9.38 -5.00 12.94
C GLU A 212 -10.14 -5.87 11.93
N LYS A 213 -11.46 -6.01 12.15
CA LYS A 213 -12.32 -6.71 11.21
C LYS A 213 -12.44 -5.99 9.87
N GLU A 214 -12.65 -4.68 9.87
CA GLU A 214 -12.72 -3.88 8.63
C GLU A 214 -11.40 -3.94 7.87
N ARG A 215 -10.25 -3.86 8.56
CA ARG A 215 -8.93 -4.04 7.95
C ARG A 215 -8.78 -5.43 7.35
N SER A 216 -9.22 -6.48 8.05
CA SER A 216 -9.19 -7.84 7.52
C SER A 216 -10.09 -8.02 6.31
N ASP A 217 -11.29 -7.43 6.33
CA ASP A 217 -12.23 -7.49 5.20
C ASP A 217 -11.63 -6.80 3.97
N MET A 218 -10.95 -5.65 4.14
CA MET A 218 -10.22 -4.95 3.07
C MET A 218 -9.06 -5.79 2.51
N ILE A 219 -8.26 -6.41 3.38
CA ILE A 219 -7.18 -7.30 2.95
C ILE A 219 -7.75 -8.51 2.21
N ASN A 220 -8.82 -9.10 2.73
CA ASN A 220 -9.47 -10.24 2.08
C ASN A 220 -10.03 -9.88 0.69
N SER A 221 -10.50 -8.65 0.47
CA SER A 221 -11.03 -8.21 -0.82
C SER A 221 -9.96 -8.09 -1.92
N LEU A 222 -8.69 -7.91 -1.52
CA LEU A 222 -7.55 -7.92 -2.44
C LEU A 222 -7.18 -9.33 -2.90
N GLU A 223 -7.66 -10.37 -2.21
CA GLU A 223 -7.28 -11.77 -2.45
C GLU A 223 -5.77 -11.95 -2.60
N PRO A 224 -4.94 -11.45 -1.66
CA PRO A 224 -3.49 -11.52 -1.80
C PRO A 224 -2.99 -12.96 -1.71
N ASP A 225 -1.89 -13.24 -2.40
CA ASP A 225 -1.19 -14.52 -2.29
C ASP A 225 -0.50 -14.68 -0.93
N LEU A 226 -0.15 -13.56 -0.29
CA LEU A 226 0.45 -13.54 1.04
C LEU A 226 0.22 -12.20 1.74
N LEU A 227 -0.12 -12.26 3.02
CA LEU A 227 0.01 -11.14 3.96
C LEU A 227 1.24 -11.35 4.83
N ILE A 228 2.08 -10.31 4.94
CA ILE A 228 3.22 -10.27 5.85
C ILE A 228 2.95 -9.19 6.90
N SER A 229 2.63 -9.60 8.12
CA SER A 229 2.37 -8.66 9.23
C SER A 229 3.59 -8.55 10.14
N ILE A 230 4.09 -7.33 10.33
CA ILE A 230 5.31 -7.03 11.06
C ILE A 230 4.97 -6.50 12.46
N HIS A 231 5.49 -7.15 13.49
CA HIS A 231 5.29 -6.83 14.89
C HIS A 231 6.57 -6.95 15.71
N THR A 232 6.50 -6.52 16.96
CA THR A 232 7.43 -6.94 18.01
C THR A 232 6.70 -7.79 19.05
N GLY A 233 7.45 -8.52 19.85
CA GLY A 233 6.94 -9.21 21.03
C GLY A 233 7.13 -8.38 22.29
N ALA A 234 6.31 -8.65 23.31
CA ALA A 234 6.50 -8.15 24.66
C ALA A 234 6.46 -9.32 25.64
N ASP A 235 7.37 -9.34 26.62
CA ASP A 235 7.43 -10.35 27.67
C ASP A 235 7.67 -9.65 29.00
N PRO A 236 6.92 -10.00 30.06
CA PRO A 236 7.17 -9.43 31.40
C PRO A 236 8.55 -9.78 31.95
N ASP A 237 9.16 -10.91 31.56
CA ASP A 237 10.55 -11.24 31.91
C ASP A 237 11.54 -10.65 30.90
N THR A 238 11.79 -9.37 31.07
CA THR A 238 12.61 -8.54 30.14
C THR A 238 14.08 -8.93 30.07
N ARG A 239 14.56 -9.86 30.92
CA ARG A 239 15.98 -10.18 31.01
C ARG A 239 16.37 -11.46 30.31
N VAL A 240 15.41 -12.35 30.07
CA VAL A 240 15.67 -13.72 29.62
C VAL A 240 15.12 -13.96 28.20
N THR A 241 13.97 -13.38 27.88
CA THR A 241 13.33 -13.61 26.58
C THR A 241 13.89 -12.67 25.52
N ASN A 242 14.37 -13.26 24.43
CA ASN A 242 14.82 -12.58 23.23
C ASN A 242 14.65 -13.49 22.02
N GLY A 243 14.54 -12.91 20.83
CA GLY A 243 14.54 -13.65 19.57
C GLY A 243 13.30 -13.44 18.71
N VAL A 244 13.35 -14.07 17.54
CA VAL A 244 12.35 -14.01 16.48
C VAL A 244 11.35 -15.16 16.62
N GLU A 245 10.05 -14.86 16.49
CA GLU A 245 8.96 -15.84 16.43
C GLU A 245 8.06 -15.52 15.22
N ILE A 246 7.61 -16.53 14.48
CA ILE A 246 6.66 -16.35 13.37
C ILE A 246 5.39 -17.17 13.64
N ALA A 247 4.25 -16.51 13.58
CA ALA A 247 2.97 -17.19 13.52
C ALA A 247 2.43 -17.17 12.08
N SER A 248 1.73 -18.22 11.68
CA SER A 248 1.27 -18.37 10.29
C SER A 248 -0.10 -19.03 10.19
N SER A 249 -0.72 -18.89 9.02
CA SER A 249 -1.77 -19.79 8.56
C SER A 249 -1.19 -21.20 8.33
N SER A 250 -2.05 -22.20 8.32
CA SER A 250 -1.63 -23.61 8.25
C SER A 250 -0.88 -23.97 6.96
N ASP A 251 -1.23 -23.32 5.87
CA ASP A 251 -0.61 -23.50 4.54
C ASP A 251 0.78 -22.82 4.42
N GLN A 252 1.15 -21.98 5.38
CA GLN A 252 2.46 -21.31 5.44
C GLN A 252 3.38 -21.85 6.55
N ALA A 253 3.03 -22.96 7.21
CA ALA A 253 3.76 -23.46 8.38
C ALA A 253 5.25 -23.74 8.09
N ASP A 254 5.56 -24.46 7.01
CA ASP A 254 6.94 -24.82 6.66
C ASP A 254 7.76 -23.56 6.30
N LYS A 255 7.14 -22.60 5.62
CA LYS A 255 7.77 -21.32 5.26
C LYS A 255 8.03 -20.47 6.50
N ALA A 256 7.13 -20.48 7.47
CA ALA A 256 7.30 -19.78 8.74
C ALA A 256 8.50 -20.33 9.52
N GLU A 257 8.67 -21.65 9.56
CA GLU A 257 9.80 -22.31 10.23
C GLU A 257 11.13 -21.94 9.55
N GLU A 258 11.19 -22.07 8.22
CA GLU A 258 12.38 -21.72 7.46
C GLU A 258 12.73 -20.22 7.60
N LEU A 259 11.75 -19.33 7.46
CA LEU A 259 11.98 -17.89 7.56
C LEU A 259 12.42 -17.47 8.97
N SER A 260 11.87 -18.08 10.03
CA SER A 260 12.29 -17.77 11.39
C SER A 260 13.74 -18.12 11.64
N ALA A 261 14.21 -19.26 11.10
CA ALA A 261 15.61 -19.66 11.15
C ALA A 261 16.53 -18.71 10.35
N LEU A 262 16.08 -18.29 9.16
CA LEU A 262 16.85 -17.36 8.31
C LEU A 262 17.01 -15.97 8.98
N ILE A 263 15.92 -15.40 9.49
CA ILE A 263 15.97 -14.09 10.17
C ILE A 263 16.87 -14.20 11.42
N SER A 264 16.70 -15.24 12.23
CA SER A 264 17.47 -15.43 13.43
C SER A 264 18.97 -15.52 13.16
N SER A 265 19.34 -16.28 12.11
CA SER A 265 20.75 -16.39 11.67
C SER A 265 21.29 -15.07 11.10
N ALA A 266 20.53 -14.43 10.21
CA ALA A 266 20.96 -13.19 9.56
C ALA A 266 21.13 -12.03 10.57
N CYS A 267 20.21 -11.94 11.54
CA CYS A 267 20.18 -10.86 12.51
C CYS A 267 20.87 -11.18 13.84
N ASP A 268 21.55 -12.32 13.96
CA ASP A 268 22.18 -12.77 15.20
C ASP A 268 21.21 -12.68 16.39
N GLN A 269 20.08 -13.38 16.27
CA GLN A 269 19.03 -13.49 17.29
C GLN A 269 18.71 -14.95 17.58
N LYS A 270 18.10 -15.19 18.73
CA LYS A 270 17.57 -16.51 19.05
C LYS A 270 16.39 -16.84 18.13
N ASN A 271 16.35 -18.05 17.61
CA ASN A 271 15.16 -18.58 16.96
C ASN A 271 14.19 -19.10 18.04
N LEU A 272 13.02 -18.48 18.15
CA LEU A 272 11.94 -18.92 19.03
C LEU A 272 10.97 -19.87 18.30
N GLY A 273 11.22 -20.11 16.99
CA GLY A 273 10.46 -21.02 16.16
C GLY A 273 9.23 -20.41 15.52
N SER A 274 8.38 -21.30 15.03
CA SER A 274 7.11 -20.93 14.38
C SER A 274 5.91 -21.62 15.03
N SER A 275 4.71 -21.13 14.74
CA SER A 275 3.47 -21.72 15.22
C SER A 275 2.31 -21.42 14.27
N VAL A 276 1.47 -22.43 14.05
CA VAL A 276 0.19 -22.25 13.35
C VAL A 276 -0.84 -21.75 14.34
N ARG A 277 -1.14 -20.46 14.30
CA ARG A 277 -2.15 -19.85 15.17
C ARG A 277 -2.60 -18.48 14.66
N SER A 278 -3.86 -18.15 14.87
CA SER A 278 -4.38 -16.80 14.78
C SER A 278 -4.23 -16.07 16.13
N PHE A 279 -4.31 -14.76 16.07
CA PHE A 279 -4.35 -13.90 17.24
C PHE A 279 -5.67 -13.14 17.24
N PRO A 280 -6.21 -12.80 18.42
CA PRO A 280 -7.28 -11.80 18.48
C PRO A 280 -6.86 -10.56 17.71
N GLY A 281 -7.76 -10.07 16.88
CA GLY A 281 -7.50 -8.94 16.01
C GLY A 281 -7.37 -9.32 14.54
N LEU A 282 -6.45 -8.67 13.80
CA LEU A 282 -6.37 -8.78 12.35
C LEU A 282 -6.39 -10.24 11.84
N THR A 283 -5.53 -11.10 12.39
CA THR A 283 -5.38 -12.46 11.87
C THR A 283 -6.55 -13.39 12.19
N GLU A 284 -7.44 -13.01 13.09
CA GLU A 284 -8.65 -13.79 13.42
C GLU A 284 -9.66 -13.83 12.25
N TYR A 285 -9.73 -12.74 11.49
CA TYR A 285 -10.70 -12.57 10.40
C TYR A 285 -10.11 -12.80 9.01
N LEU A 286 -8.81 -13.08 8.91
CA LEU A 286 -8.14 -13.32 7.63
C LEU A 286 -8.58 -14.65 7.02
N LYS A 287 -8.80 -14.62 5.70
CA LYS A 287 -9.10 -15.78 4.85
C LYS A 287 -7.97 -16.07 3.85
N VAL A 288 -6.88 -15.35 3.95
CA VAL A 288 -5.74 -15.38 3.04
C VAL A 288 -4.50 -15.94 3.73
N PRO A 289 -3.52 -16.48 2.99
CA PRO A 289 -2.25 -16.90 3.54
C PRO A 289 -1.54 -15.78 4.29
N TYR A 290 -0.96 -16.06 5.46
CA TYR A 290 -0.23 -15.03 6.21
C TYR A 290 0.97 -15.54 6.99
N LEU A 291 1.93 -14.63 7.18
CA LEU A 291 3.06 -14.70 8.08
C LEU A 291 3.03 -13.49 9.02
N ARG A 292 2.89 -13.71 10.33
CA ARG A 292 2.99 -12.66 11.34
C ARG A 292 4.33 -12.79 12.05
N ILE A 293 5.22 -11.84 11.76
CA ILE A 293 6.61 -11.86 12.17
C ILE A 293 6.78 -10.98 13.41
N LYS A 294 7.21 -11.57 14.53
CA LYS A 294 7.73 -10.86 15.69
C LYS A 294 9.23 -10.73 15.54
N LEU A 295 9.71 -9.53 15.26
CA LEU A 295 11.10 -9.22 14.99
C LEU A 295 12.05 -9.43 16.18
N GLY A 296 11.52 -9.42 17.39
CA GLY A 296 12.22 -9.55 18.65
C GLY A 296 11.32 -9.12 19.80
N ILE A 297 11.84 -9.06 21.00
CA ILE A 297 11.12 -8.72 22.23
C ILE A 297 11.43 -7.28 22.65
N ILE A 298 10.52 -6.34 22.38
CA ILE A 298 10.74 -4.91 22.62
C ILE A 298 10.95 -4.57 24.11
N THR A 299 10.42 -5.37 25.03
CA THR A 299 10.64 -5.22 26.47
C THR A 299 12.07 -5.60 26.90
N ASN A 300 12.82 -6.31 26.07
CA ASN A 300 14.23 -6.54 26.24
C ASN A 300 15.01 -5.33 25.67
N ARG A 301 15.71 -4.60 26.54
CA ARG A 301 16.37 -3.35 26.15
C ARG A 301 17.38 -3.52 25.01
N TYR A 302 18.18 -4.59 25.04
CA TYR A 302 19.15 -4.86 24.00
C TYR A 302 18.49 -5.11 22.64
N GLU A 303 17.39 -5.89 22.61
CA GLU A 303 16.63 -6.12 21.38
C GLU A 303 15.90 -4.86 20.90
N ALA A 304 15.31 -4.08 21.80
CA ALA A 304 14.67 -2.82 21.44
C ALA A 304 15.63 -1.85 20.74
N GLU A 305 16.81 -1.63 21.33
CA GLU A 305 17.86 -0.78 20.74
C GLU A 305 18.35 -1.36 19.39
N LYS A 306 18.52 -2.67 19.29
CA LYS A 306 18.90 -3.38 18.06
C LYS A 306 17.85 -3.22 16.96
N MET A 307 16.58 -3.54 17.24
CA MET A 307 15.48 -3.42 16.28
C MET A 307 15.24 -1.98 15.81
N ASN A 308 15.55 -1.00 16.66
CA ASN A 308 15.44 0.42 16.32
C ASN A 308 16.62 0.92 15.47
N SER A 309 17.66 0.09 15.23
CA SER A 309 18.79 0.46 14.39
C SER A 309 18.51 0.27 12.92
N GLU A 310 19.03 1.17 12.08
CA GLU A 310 18.89 1.12 10.63
C GLU A 310 19.52 -0.16 10.04
N ASP A 311 20.68 -0.59 10.56
CA ASP A 311 21.36 -1.82 10.14
C ASP A 311 20.49 -3.06 10.33
N TYR A 312 19.83 -3.18 11.47
CA TYR A 312 18.91 -4.28 11.73
C TYR A 312 17.71 -4.25 10.78
N GLN A 313 17.06 -3.08 10.66
CA GLN A 313 15.88 -2.91 9.82
C GLN A 313 16.17 -3.23 8.35
N GLU A 314 17.30 -2.79 7.84
CA GLU A 314 17.77 -3.11 6.49
C GLU A 314 18.02 -4.61 6.33
N LYS A 315 18.75 -5.21 7.25
CA LYS A 315 19.11 -6.63 7.22
C LYS A 315 17.89 -7.55 7.28
N VAL A 316 16.96 -7.29 8.21
CA VAL A 316 15.75 -8.10 8.34
C VAL A 316 14.83 -7.96 7.12
N SER A 317 14.65 -6.74 6.60
CA SER A 317 13.84 -6.51 5.40
C SER A 317 14.42 -7.22 4.18
N ARG A 318 15.74 -7.16 3.97
CA ARG A 318 16.41 -7.91 2.89
C ARG A 318 16.29 -9.41 3.05
N THR A 319 16.39 -9.94 4.26
CA THR A 319 16.24 -11.37 4.52
C THR A 319 14.83 -11.84 4.18
N ILE A 320 13.81 -11.10 4.62
CA ILE A 320 12.41 -11.40 4.31
C ILE A 320 12.17 -11.31 2.80
N ALA A 321 12.59 -10.22 2.16
CA ALA A 321 12.39 -10.04 0.71
C ALA A 321 13.08 -11.11 -0.13
N ALA A 322 14.32 -11.47 0.21
CA ALA A 322 15.06 -12.53 -0.48
C ALA A 322 14.36 -13.88 -0.36
N PHE A 323 13.85 -14.21 0.83
CA PHE A 323 13.06 -15.42 1.05
C PHE A 323 11.79 -15.43 0.21
N ILE A 324 11.00 -14.37 0.27
CA ILE A 324 9.73 -14.25 -0.47
C ILE A 324 9.95 -14.32 -1.98
N ASN A 325 10.99 -13.68 -2.50
CA ASN A 325 11.32 -13.71 -3.94
C ASN A 325 11.97 -15.03 -4.36
N GLY A 326 12.64 -15.76 -3.46
CA GLY A 326 13.30 -17.03 -3.75
C GLY A 326 12.38 -18.25 -3.69
N THR A 327 11.32 -18.22 -2.91
CA THR A 327 10.43 -19.40 -2.69
C THR A 327 9.38 -19.63 -3.79
N GLY A 328 9.37 -18.85 -4.81
CA GLY A 328 8.60 -19.01 -6.10
C GLY A 328 7.19 -19.47 -5.97
N SER A 329 6.15 -19.24 -5.89
CA SER A 329 4.75 -19.71 -5.82
C SER A 329 4.20 -19.83 -4.40
N PHE A 330 3.59 -18.76 -3.93
CA PHE A 330 2.58 -18.84 -2.89
C PHE A 330 1.25 -19.20 -3.57
N ALA A 331 1.08 -20.47 -4.02
CA ALA A 331 -0.16 -20.90 -4.62
C ALA A 331 -1.28 -20.74 -3.58
N ALA A 332 -2.31 -19.99 -3.92
CA ALA A 332 -3.58 -20.02 -3.20
C ALA A 332 -4.00 -21.49 -3.08
N GLY A 333 -4.17 -21.97 -1.86
CA GLY A 333 -4.59 -23.34 -1.61
C GLY A 333 -5.84 -23.61 -2.43
N SER A 334 -5.81 -24.67 -3.23
CA SER A 334 -6.94 -25.16 -4.01
C SER A 334 -8.20 -25.11 -3.12
N ALA A 335 -9.19 -24.39 -3.57
CA ALA A 335 -10.51 -24.40 -2.95
C ALA A 335 -10.89 -25.84 -2.62
N ILE A 336 -11.05 -26.12 -1.32
CA ILE A 336 -11.60 -27.38 -0.87
C ILE A 336 -12.99 -27.42 -1.46
N SER A 337 -13.17 -28.18 -2.55
CA SER A 337 -14.48 -28.53 -3.05
C SER A 337 -15.19 -29.26 -1.90
N ALA A 338 -16.19 -28.63 -1.32
CA ALA A 338 -17.17 -29.30 -0.49
C ALA A 338 -17.93 -30.26 -1.40
N GLY A 339 -17.33 -31.43 -1.63
CA GLY A 339 -18.01 -32.58 -2.22
C GLY A 339 -19.02 -33.06 -1.21
N GLY A 340 -20.30 -32.85 -1.51
CA GLY A 340 -21.38 -33.46 -0.79
C GLY A 340 -21.34 -34.98 -0.96
N GLY A 341 -21.84 -35.69 0.04
CA GLY A 341 -22.06 -37.09 -0.04
C GLY A 341 -22.61 -37.64 1.28
N PHE A 342 -23.92 -37.79 1.27
CA PHE A 342 -24.78 -38.54 2.16
C PHE A 342 -25.12 -37.95 3.52
#